data_3b2506cf61a19539baf73647e9ea708b
#
_entry.id   3b2506cf61a19539baf73647e9ea708b
#
_cell.length_a   1.000
_cell.length_b   1.000
_cell.length_c   1.000
_cell.angle_alpha   90.00
_cell.angle_beta   90.00
_cell.angle_gamma   90.00
#
_symmetry.space_group_name_H-M   'P 1'
#
loop_
_entity.id
_entity.type
_entity.pdbx_description
1 polymer ?
#
loop_
_entity_poly.entity_id
_entity_poly.type
_entity_poly.pdbx_seq_one_letter_code
_entity_poly.pdbx_strand_id
1 'polypeptide(L)'
;SHNHPSFIEPYQGAATGVGGILRDVFTMGARPVALLNALRFGSTTHNKTKYLLDGVVSGIGGYGNCIGIPTIGGETNFDESYNGNILVNAMAIGITSKDKVFLSAAKDIGYPLIYVGAKTGRDGIHGASMASAEFDENTDEKKPTVQVGDPFTGKLLMEACLELMKTDSVVSIQDMGAAGLTSVSYTHLRAHETF
;
A
#
# COMPACT_ATOMS: atom_id res chain seq x y z
N SER A 1 -7.19 -0.82 -2.31
CA SER A 1 -7.54 -2.23 -2.12
C SER A 1 -6.48 -3.15 -2.70
N HIS A 2 -6.30 -4.31 -2.10
CA HIS A 2 -5.30 -5.31 -2.47
C HIS A 2 -5.94 -6.70 -2.64
N ASN A 3 -7.02 -6.79 -3.42
CA ASN A 3 -7.83 -8.00 -3.55
C ASN A 3 -7.06 -9.15 -4.21
N HIS A 4 -6.62 -8.97 -5.46
CA HIS A 4 -5.92 -10.00 -6.23
C HIS A 4 -4.63 -10.49 -5.56
N PRO A 5 -3.71 -9.61 -5.11
CA PRO A 5 -2.54 -10.05 -4.37
C PRO A 5 -2.88 -10.85 -3.13
N SER A 6 -3.91 -10.45 -2.38
CA SER A 6 -4.34 -11.14 -1.16
C SER A 6 -5.04 -12.47 -1.43
N PHE A 7 -5.63 -12.67 -2.59
CA PHE A 7 -6.18 -13.97 -2.97
C PHE A 7 -5.10 -14.99 -3.34
N ILE A 8 -4.00 -14.52 -3.92
CA ILE A 8 -2.86 -15.36 -4.34
C ILE A 8 -1.94 -15.65 -3.17
N GLU A 9 -1.53 -14.62 -2.44
CA GLU A 9 -0.64 -14.68 -1.29
C GLU A 9 -1.22 -13.80 -0.17
N PRO A 10 -2.12 -14.36 0.66
CA PRO A 10 -2.97 -13.55 1.54
C PRO A 10 -2.19 -12.74 2.58
N TYR A 11 -1.10 -13.29 3.11
CA TYR A 11 -0.26 -12.56 4.07
C TYR A 11 0.41 -11.37 3.42
N GLN A 12 1.17 -11.59 2.35
CA GLN A 12 1.95 -10.54 1.69
C GLN A 12 1.05 -9.53 0.98
N GLY A 13 0.00 -9.99 0.32
CA GLY A 13 -0.96 -9.11 -0.35
C GLY A 13 -1.64 -8.14 0.62
N ALA A 14 -2.07 -8.62 1.78
CA ALA A 14 -2.68 -7.78 2.81
C ALA A 14 -1.65 -6.87 3.50
N ALA A 15 -0.45 -7.37 3.79
CA ALA A 15 0.63 -6.60 4.38
C ALA A 15 1.04 -5.41 3.49
N THR A 16 1.22 -5.65 2.19
CA THR A 16 1.55 -4.58 1.23
C THR A 16 0.41 -3.61 1.03
N GLY A 17 -0.83 -4.06 1.15
CA GLY A 17 -2.01 -3.18 1.13
C GLY A 17 -2.00 -2.18 2.28
N VAL A 18 -1.67 -2.64 3.49
CA VAL A 18 -1.49 -1.76 4.66
C VAL A 18 -0.31 -0.81 4.45
N GLY A 19 0.83 -1.33 4.00
CA GLY A 19 2.02 -0.51 3.74
C GLY A 19 1.78 0.59 2.72
N GLY A 20 1.08 0.29 1.63
CA GLY A 20 0.73 1.24 0.59
C GLY A 20 -0.11 2.40 1.10
N ILE A 21 -1.21 2.12 1.81
CA ILE A 21 -2.07 3.19 2.32
C ILE A 21 -1.41 4.03 3.42
N LEU A 22 -0.52 3.45 4.21
CA LEU A 22 0.26 4.20 5.19
C LEU A 22 1.24 5.18 4.52
N ARG A 23 1.84 4.78 3.38
CA ARG A 23 2.70 5.67 2.58
C ARG A 23 1.93 6.87 2.06
N ASP A 24 0.74 6.67 1.51
CA ASP A 24 -0.11 7.76 1.06
C ASP A 24 -0.37 8.78 2.17
N VAL A 25 -0.60 8.30 3.38
CA VAL A 25 -0.90 9.17 4.53
C VAL A 25 0.33 9.95 4.99
N PHE A 26 1.48 9.30 5.19
CA PHE A 26 2.63 10.02 5.72
C PHE A 26 3.32 10.92 4.68
N THR A 27 3.22 10.62 3.38
CA THR A 27 3.73 11.51 2.34
C THR A 27 2.92 12.81 2.21
N MET A 28 1.70 12.84 2.72
CA MET A 28 0.93 14.08 2.89
C MET A 28 1.36 14.90 4.12
N GLY A 29 2.36 14.47 4.89
CA GLY A 29 2.79 15.10 6.13
C GLY A 29 1.93 14.70 7.34
N ALA A 30 1.01 13.76 7.19
CA ALA A 30 0.15 13.30 8.27
C ALA A 30 0.77 12.07 8.96
N ARG A 31 0.86 12.11 10.29
CA ARG A 31 1.28 10.93 11.07
C ARG A 31 0.14 9.93 11.12
N PRO A 32 0.32 8.71 10.57
CA PRO A 32 -0.66 7.65 10.72
C PRO A 32 -0.85 7.26 12.18
N VAL A 33 -2.10 7.13 12.62
CA VAL A 33 -2.46 6.84 14.02
C VAL A 33 -3.40 5.65 14.16
N ALA A 34 -4.11 5.27 13.11
CA ALA A 34 -5.07 4.18 13.15
C ALA A 34 -5.29 3.54 11.78
N LEU A 35 -5.64 2.27 11.80
CA LEU A 35 -6.09 1.49 10.66
C LEU A 35 -7.52 1.00 10.86
N LEU A 36 -8.27 0.90 9.78
CA LEU A 36 -9.56 0.23 9.68
C LEU A 36 -9.56 -0.62 8.43
N ASN A 37 -10.34 -1.70 8.43
CA ASN A 37 -10.39 -2.59 7.28
C ASN A 37 -11.82 -2.95 6.93
N ALA A 38 -12.13 -3.05 5.64
CA ALA A 38 -13.36 -3.64 5.15
C ALA A 38 -13.01 -4.89 4.36
N LEU A 39 -13.33 -6.05 4.94
CA LEU A 39 -12.95 -7.35 4.42
C LEU A 39 -14.17 -8.13 3.95
N ARG A 40 -14.05 -8.79 2.81
CA ARG A 40 -15.09 -9.68 2.26
C ARG A 40 -14.45 -11.00 1.87
N PHE A 41 -14.99 -12.08 2.38
CA PHE A 41 -14.54 -13.45 2.13
C PHE A 41 -15.66 -14.30 1.59
N GLY A 42 -15.31 -15.40 0.93
CA GLY A 42 -16.25 -16.41 0.50
C GLY A 42 -17.04 -17.04 1.65
N SER A 43 -17.99 -17.92 1.31
CA SER A 43 -18.75 -18.67 2.29
C SER A 43 -17.84 -19.32 3.33
N THR A 44 -18.26 -19.34 4.59
CA THR A 44 -17.52 -19.98 5.69
C THR A 44 -17.30 -21.49 5.48
N THR A 45 -18.10 -22.11 4.62
CA THR A 45 -17.96 -23.53 4.23
C THR A 45 -17.06 -23.75 3.02
N HIS A 46 -16.65 -22.68 2.32
CA HIS A 46 -15.77 -22.79 1.17
C HIS A 46 -14.33 -23.12 1.61
N ASN A 47 -13.70 -24.06 0.91
CA ASN A 47 -12.42 -24.68 1.29
C ASN A 47 -11.25 -23.69 1.46
N LYS A 48 -11.22 -22.59 0.71
CA LYS A 48 -10.16 -21.56 0.77
C LYS A 48 -10.42 -20.48 1.81
N THR A 49 -11.64 -20.27 2.27
CA THR A 49 -12.01 -19.11 3.10
C THR A 49 -11.19 -19.02 4.37
N LYS A 50 -11.00 -20.13 5.09
CA LYS A 50 -10.19 -20.14 6.32
C LYS A 50 -8.74 -19.72 6.05
N TYR A 51 -8.11 -20.29 5.04
CA TYR A 51 -6.72 -19.98 4.66
C TYR A 51 -6.56 -18.51 4.29
N LEU A 52 -7.48 -17.97 3.49
CA LEU A 52 -7.46 -16.57 3.06
C LEU A 52 -7.68 -15.62 4.25
N LEU A 53 -8.64 -15.93 5.12
CA LEU A 53 -8.92 -15.15 6.32
C LEU A 53 -7.70 -15.10 7.26
N ASP A 54 -7.14 -16.26 7.59
CA ASP A 54 -5.99 -16.37 8.50
C ASP A 54 -4.79 -15.61 7.94
N GLY A 55 -4.50 -15.72 6.65
CA GLY A 55 -3.39 -15.05 6.00
C GLY A 55 -3.58 -13.52 5.92
N VAL A 56 -4.78 -13.07 5.53
CA VAL A 56 -5.10 -11.62 5.45
C VAL A 56 -5.01 -10.97 6.82
N VAL A 57 -5.65 -11.55 7.83
CA VAL A 57 -5.63 -11.00 9.20
C VAL A 57 -4.20 -10.97 9.75
N SER A 58 -3.43 -12.05 9.54
CA SER A 58 -2.03 -12.12 9.96
C SER A 58 -1.15 -11.09 9.23
N GLY A 59 -1.39 -10.86 7.94
CA GLY A 59 -0.66 -9.86 7.15
C GLY A 59 -0.94 -8.42 7.61
N ILE A 60 -2.21 -8.09 7.84
CA ILE A 60 -2.62 -6.79 8.38
C ILE A 60 -2.00 -6.58 9.77
N GLY A 61 -2.14 -7.56 10.66
CA GLY A 61 -1.63 -7.49 12.02
C GLY A 61 -0.11 -7.44 12.09
N GLY A 62 0.58 -8.26 11.29
CA GLY A 62 2.04 -8.30 11.23
C GLY A 62 2.63 -6.97 10.77
N TYR A 63 2.05 -6.36 9.74
CA TYR A 63 2.48 -5.04 9.27
C TYR A 63 2.16 -3.94 10.29
N GLY A 64 0.92 -3.87 10.76
CA GLY A 64 0.47 -2.86 11.70
C GLY A 64 1.23 -2.90 13.03
N ASN A 65 1.47 -4.09 13.59
CA ASN A 65 2.23 -4.26 14.83
C ASN A 65 3.69 -3.82 14.68
N CYS A 66 4.34 -4.18 13.58
CA CYS A 66 5.73 -3.79 13.35
C CYS A 66 5.88 -2.27 13.19
N ILE A 67 4.96 -1.63 12.46
CA ILE A 67 5.00 -0.17 12.27
C ILE A 67 4.46 0.60 13.47
N GLY A 68 3.75 -0.07 14.39
CA GLY A 68 3.23 0.51 15.62
C GLY A 68 1.91 1.29 15.43
N ILE A 69 1.08 0.90 14.46
CA ILE A 69 -0.20 1.54 14.18
C ILE A 69 -1.33 0.53 14.38
N PRO A 70 -2.24 0.75 15.36
CA PRO A 70 -3.28 -0.20 15.68
C PRO A 70 -4.40 -0.23 14.63
N THR A 71 -4.97 -1.40 14.39
CA THR A 71 -6.29 -1.54 13.78
C THR A 71 -7.35 -1.35 14.84
N ILE A 72 -8.15 -0.29 14.72
CA ILE A 72 -9.13 0.11 15.75
C ILE A 72 -10.56 -0.22 15.39
N GLY A 73 -10.82 -0.70 14.18
CA GLY A 73 -12.17 -1.03 13.72
C GLY A 73 -12.19 -1.57 12.31
N GLY A 74 -13.39 -1.74 11.80
CA GLY A 74 -13.63 -2.25 10.48
C GLY A 74 -14.81 -3.21 10.45
N GLU A 75 -14.94 -3.94 9.36
CA GLU A 75 -15.98 -4.95 9.19
C GLU A 75 -15.46 -6.15 8.40
N THR A 76 -16.00 -7.31 8.71
CA THR A 76 -15.72 -8.55 7.98
C THR A 76 -17.03 -9.26 7.67
N ASN A 77 -17.26 -9.54 6.40
CA ASN A 77 -18.47 -10.21 5.94
C ASN A 77 -18.12 -11.42 5.06
N PHE A 78 -19.03 -12.39 5.03
CA PHE A 78 -18.89 -13.62 4.28
C PHE A 78 -20.07 -13.79 3.34
N ASP A 79 -19.80 -14.04 2.05
CA ASP A 79 -20.81 -14.25 1.04
C ASP A 79 -20.24 -15.13 -0.09
N GLU A 80 -21.06 -15.98 -0.68
CA GLU A 80 -20.66 -16.91 -1.75
C GLU A 80 -20.10 -16.20 -2.98
N SER A 81 -20.52 -14.97 -3.26
CA SER A 81 -20.00 -14.17 -4.36
C SER A 81 -18.51 -13.89 -4.28
N TYR A 82 -17.90 -14.02 -3.09
CA TYR A 82 -16.47 -13.84 -2.87
C TYR A 82 -15.66 -15.14 -2.85
N ASN A 83 -16.25 -16.29 -3.19
CA ASN A 83 -15.53 -17.56 -3.24
C ASN A 83 -14.37 -17.55 -4.25
N GLY A 84 -14.54 -16.86 -5.38
CA GLY A 84 -13.55 -16.76 -6.45
C GLY A 84 -12.56 -15.62 -6.29
N ASN A 85 -12.88 -14.63 -5.48
CA ASN A 85 -11.99 -13.51 -5.15
C ASN A 85 -12.46 -12.84 -3.86
N ILE A 86 -11.53 -12.33 -3.06
CA ILE A 86 -11.82 -11.63 -1.81
C ILE A 86 -11.68 -10.12 -1.98
N LEU A 87 -12.29 -9.35 -1.07
CA LEU A 87 -12.01 -7.91 -0.97
C LEU A 87 -11.20 -7.63 0.28
N VAL A 88 -10.07 -6.96 0.08
CA VAL A 88 -9.19 -6.48 1.15
C VAL A 88 -9.01 -4.98 0.96
N ASN A 89 -9.79 -4.20 1.69
CA ASN A 89 -9.71 -2.75 1.67
C ASN A 89 -9.16 -2.26 3.00
N ALA A 90 -7.98 -1.64 2.96
CA ALA A 90 -7.39 -0.97 4.10
C ALA A 90 -7.68 0.52 4.05
N MET A 91 -7.98 1.09 5.21
CA MET A 91 -8.11 2.52 5.43
C MET A 91 -7.11 2.93 6.51
N ALA A 92 -6.39 4.01 6.30
CA ALA A 92 -5.50 4.59 7.29
C ALA A 92 -5.97 6.00 7.65
N ILE A 93 -5.84 6.34 8.94
CA ILE A 93 -6.12 7.68 9.47
C ILE A 93 -4.81 8.28 9.92
N GLY A 94 -4.54 9.51 9.45
CA GLY A 94 -3.40 10.29 9.90
C GLY A 94 -3.82 11.65 10.44
N ILE A 95 -2.95 12.25 11.24
CA ILE A 95 -3.16 13.57 11.84
C ILE A 95 -2.06 14.51 11.39
N THR A 96 -2.44 15.69 10.91
CA THR A 96 -1.54 16.79 10.57
C THR A 96 -2.23 18.13 10.84
N SER A 97 -1.45 19.21 10.86
CA SER A 97 -1.99 20.57 10.88
C SER A 97 -2.31 21.01 9.46
N LYS A 98 -3.36 21.82 9.30
CA LYS A 98 -3.84 22.27 7.97
C LYS A 98 -2.74 22.98 7.15
N ASP A 99 -1.86 23.70 7.80
CA ASP A 99 -0.72 24.42 7.22
C ASP A 99 0.49 23.54 6.90
N LYS A 100 0.45 22.26 7.29
CA LYS A 100 1.54 21.28 7.12
C LYS A 100 1.19 20.14 6.16
N VAL A 101 0.17 20.32 5.35
CA VAL A 101 -0.17 19.33 4.32
C VAL A 101 0.77 19.50 3.13
N PHE A 102 1.52 18.44 2.83
CA PHE A 102 2.37 18.37 1.64
C PHE A 102 1.56 17.98 0.42
N LEU A 103 1.81 18.65 -0.68
CA LEU A 103 1.22 18.35 -1.97
C LEU A 103 2.25 17.70 -2.88
N SER A 104 1.80 16.81 -3.72
CA SER A 104 2.61 16.19 -4.76
C SER A 104 2.65 17.11 -5.99
N ALA A 105 3.51 18.13 -5.95
CA ALA A 105 3.63 19.09 -7.04
C ALA A 105 5.09 19.54 -7.21
N ALA A 106 5.64 19.35 -8.41
CA ALA A 106 6.90 19.97 -8.78
C ALA A 106 6.68 21.50 -8.87
N LYS A 107 7.41 22.29 -8.09
CA LYS A 107 7.19 23.73 -8.00
C LYS A 107 8.12 24.52 -8.92
N ASP A 108 9.37 24.08 -9.07
CA ASP A 108 10.39 24.81 -9.81
C ASP A 108 11.35 23.91 -10.58
N ILE A 109 11.94 24.44 -11.64
CA ILE A 109 12.96 23.77 -12.43
C ILE A 109 14.30 23.82 -11.69
N GLY A 110 15.05 22.71 -11.69
CA GLY A 110 16.39 22.63 -11.12
C GLY A 110 16.46 22.05 -9.71
N TYR A 111 15.32 21.82 -9.05
CA TYR A 111 15.35 21.07 -7.79
C TYR A 111 15.69 19.60 -8.01
N PRO A 112 16.52 18.99 -7.14
CA PRO A 112 16.85 17.58 -7.25
C PRO A 112 15.63 16.70 -6.94
N LEU A 113 15.42 15.68 -7.78
CA LEU A 113 14.50 14.60 -7.50
C LEU A 113 15.26 13.49 -6.75
N ILE A 114 14.81 13.18 -5.55
CA ILE A 114 15.47 12.17 -4.70
C ILE A 114 14.52 10.99 -4.49
N TYR A 115 14.97 9.80 -4.89
CA TYR A 115 14.31 8.54 -4.57
C TYR A 115 14.78 8.05 -3.21
N VAL A 116 13.85 7.77 -2.29
CA VAL A 116 14.13 7.30 -0.93
C VAL A 116 13.29 6.05 -0.66
N GLY A 117 13.92 4.99 -0.19
CA GLY A 117 13.23 3.75 0.14
C GLY A 117 14.14 2.53 0.08
N ALA A 118 13.54 1.35 0.22
CA ALA A 118 14.23 0.08 0.08
C ALA A 118 14.70 -0.15 -1.37
N LYS A 119 15.73 -0.99 -1.53
CA LYS A 119 16.09 -1.49 -2.85
C LYS A 119 14.95 -2.30 -3.42
N THR A 120 14.57 -2.01 -4.66
CA THR A 120 13.57 -2.80 -5.36
C THR A 120 14.15 -4.16 -5.75
N GLY A 121 13.42 -5.23 -5.46
CA GLY A 121 13.69 -6.58 -5.91
C GLY A 121 12.94 -6.91 -7.21
N ARG A 122 12.84 -8.20 -7.51
CA ARG A 122 12.01 -8.71 -8.62
C ARG A 122 10.60 -9.08 -8.18
N ASP A 123 10.33 -9.12 -6.89
CA ASP A 123 9.00 -9.28 -6.30
C ASP A 123 8.10 -8.11 -6.74
N GLY A 124 6.84 -8.43 -7.01
CA GLY A 124 5.87 -7.43 -7.48
C GLY A 124 5.98 -7.01 -8.94
N ILE A 125 6.90 -7.59 -9.71
CA ILE A 125 6.96 -7.39 -11.17
C ILE A 125 5.62 -7.85 -11.75
N HIS A 126 5.00 -7.01 -12.60
CA HIS A 126 3.67 -7.21 -13.18
C HIS A 126 2.51 -7.19 -12.18
N GLY A 127 2.72 -6.78 -10.92
CA GLY A 127 1.65 -6.70 -9.92
C GLY A 127 0.47 -5.85 -10.35
N ALA A 128 0.71 -4.71 -11.01
CA ALA A 128 -0.34 -3.85 -11.54
C ALA A 128 -1.13 -4.53 -12.69
N SER A 129 -0.45 -5.24 -13.59
CA SER A 129 -1.09 -6.00 -14.67
C SER A 129 -1.90 -7.17 -14.13
N MET A 130 -1.41 -7.84 -13.09
CA MET A 130 -2.10 -8.93 -12.42
C MET A 130 -3.43 -8.45 -11.80
N ALA A 131 -3.47 -7.24 -11.25
CA ALA A 131 -4.68 -6.68 -10.66
C ALA A 131 -5.82 -6.46 -11.68
N SER A 132 -5.51 -6.45 -12.97
CA SER A 132 -6.46 -6.31 -14.08
C SER A 132 -6.76 -7.63 -14.80
N ALA A 133 -6.12 -8.73 -14.40
CA ALA A 133 -6.29 -10.04 -15.04
C ALA A 133 -7.44 -10.83 -14.38
N GLU A 134 -8.11 -11.67 -15.18
CA GLU A 134 -9.02 -12.67 -14.62
C GLU A 134 -8.24 -13.80 -13.93
N PHE A 135 -8.83 -14.39 -12.90
CA PHE A 135 -8.26 -15.57 -12.25
C PHE A 135 -8.43 -16.80 -13.13
N ASP A 136 -7.35 -17.52 -13.32
CA ASP A 136 -7.29 -18.81 -14.00
C ASP A 136 -6.79 -19.91 -13.05
N GLU A 137 -6.75 -21.15 -13.55
CA GLU A 137 -6.30 -22.30 -12.78
C GLU A 137 -4.82 -22.26 -12.39
N ASN A 138 -4.01 -21.38 -13.00
CA ASN A 138 -2.57 -21.22 -12.75
C ASN A 138 -2.25 -20.14 -11.72
N THR A 139 -3.15 -19.88 -10.79
CA THR A 139 -3.00 -18.83 -9.77
C THR A 139 -1.74 -19.01 -8.90
N ASP A 140 -1.32 -20.25 -8.64
CA ASP A 140 -0.13 -20.55 -7.82
C ASP A 140 1.18 -20.13 -8.51
N GLU A 141 1.24 -20.14 -9.83
CA GLU A 141 2.40 -19.67 -10.60
C GLU A 141 2.60 -18.16 -10.51
N LYS A 142 1.55 -17.43 -10.10
CA LYS A 142 1.57 -15.96 -9.96
C LYS A 142 2.09 -15.48 -8.61
N LYS A 143 2.35 -16.36 -7.64
CA LYS A 143 2.88 -15.98 -6.30
C LYS A 143 4.12 -15.09 -6.35
N PRO A 144 5.12 -15.32 -7.22
CA PRO A 144 6.29 -14.45 -7.30
C PRO A 144 6.00 -13.03 -7.76
N THR A 145 4.82 -12.77 -8.33
CA THR A 145 4.40 -11.42 -8.75
C THR A 145 3.81 -10.60 -7.61
N VAL A 146 3.53 -11.21 -6.46
CA VAL A 146 3.06 -10.51 -5.27
C VAL A 146 4.25 -9.83 -4.58
N GLN A 147 4.12 -8.55 -4.32
CA GLN A 147 5.14 -7.79 -3.62
C GLN A 147 5.28 -8.26 -2.17
N VAL A 148 6.51 -8.35 -1.68
CA VAL A 148 6.82 -8.64 -0.27
C VAL A 148 6.73 -7.35 0.55
N GLY A 149 5.95 -7.37 1.62
CA GLY A 149 5.84 -6.25 2.55
C GLY A 149 7.00 -6.23 3.53
N ASP A 150 7.72 -5.11 3.61
CA ASP A 150 8.77 -4.86 4.59
C ASP A 150 8.33 -3.76 5.57
N PRO A 151 7.66 -4.13 6.68
CA PRO A 151 7.17 -3.15 7.65
C PRO A 151 8.29 -2.50 8.46
N PHE A 152 9.45 -3.14 8.61
CA PHE A 152 10.57 -2.56 9.32
C PHE A 152 11.17 -1.39 8.54
N THR A 153 11.52 -1.60 7.28
CA THR A 153 11.99 -0.51 6.41
C THR A 153 10.89 0.54 6.22
N GLY A 154 9.63 0.12 6.10
CA GLY A 154 8.49 1.04 6.05
C GLY A 154 8.38 1.95 7.27
N LYS A 155 8.62 1.42 8.48
CA LYS A 155 8.67 2.20 9.72
C LYS A 155 9.80 3.22 9.71
N LEU A 156 11.02 2.80 9.36
CA LEU A 156 12.17 3.70 9.29
C LEU A 156 11.93 4.83 8.28
N LEU A 157 11.39 4.50 7.11
CA LEU A 157 11.06 5.46 6.07
C LEU A 157 10.02 6.48 6.56
N MET A 158 8.95 6.01 7.19
CA MET A 158 7.90 6.88 7.75
C MET A 158 8.47 7.87 8.76
N GLU A 159 9.25 7.40 9.73
CA GLU A 159 9.81 8.28 10.76
C GLU A 159 10.80 9.29 10.16
N ALA A 160 11.68 8.85 9.26
CA ALA A 160 12.63 9.72 8.59
C ALA A 160 11.94 10.78 7.73
N CYS A 161 10.91 10.40 6.95
CA CYS A 161 10.15 11.35 6.15
C CYS A 161 9.41 12.38 7.01
N LEU A 162 8.72 11.92 8.06
CA LEU A 162 7.98 12.82 8.96
C LEU A 162 8.92 13.76 9.73
N GLU A 163 10.14 13.34 10.03
CA GLU A 163 11.16 14.20 10.63
C GLU A 163 11.70 15.23 9.62
N LEU A 164 12.03 14.76 8.42
CA LEU A 164 12.52 15.64 7.34
C LEU A 164 11.49 16.71 6.96
N MET A 165 10.20 16.35 6.93
CA MET A 165 9.10 17.30 6.63
C MET A 165 8.91 18.39 7.69
N LYS A 166 9.54 18.29 8.86
CA LYS A 166 9.56 19.39 9.85
C LYS A 166 10.55 20.47 9.51
N THR A 167 11.45 20.20 8.56
CA THR A 167 12.41 21.16 8.05
C THR A 167 11.86 21.84 6.79
N ASP A 168 12.47 22.93 6.37
CA ASP A 168 12.13 23.64 5.12
C ASP A 168 12.84 23.02 3.88
N SER A 169 13.43 21.83 4.02
CA SER A 169 14.25 21.22 2.99
C SER A 169 13.44 20.43 1.95
N VAL A 170 12.18 20.12 2.24
CA VAL A 170 11.29 19.35 1.34
C VAL A 170 10.26 20.26 0.74
N VAL A 171 10.28 20.35 -0.58
CA VAL A 171 9.30 21.16 -1.35
C VAL A 171 8.04 20.35 -1.66
N SER A 172 8.23 19.08 -1.98
CA SER A 172 7.17 18.15 -2.38
C SER A 172 7.60 16.71 -2.11
N ILE A 173 6.65 15.84 -1.85
CA ILE A 173 6.88 14.43 -1.64
C ILE A 173 5.69 13.64 -2.17
N GLN A 174 5.96 12.48 -2.74
CA GLN A 174 4.95 11.56 -3.26
C GLN A 174 5.40 10.13 -3.01
N ASP A 175 4.47 9.26 -2.63
CA ASP A 175 4.73 7.84 -2.65
C ASP A 175 4.83 7.32 -4.09
N MET A 176 5.48 6.19 -4.26
CA MET A 176 5.56 5.52 -5.55
C MET A 176 4.63 4.31 -5.54
N GLY A 177 3.51 4.42 -6.26
CA GLY A 177 2.54 3.36 -6.43
C GLY A 177 3.01 2.24 -7.37
N ALA A 178 2.10 1.34 -7.71
CA ALA A 178 2.38 0.09 -8.42
C ALA A 178 3.09 0.24 -9.78
N ALA A 179 2.91 1.36 -10.48
CA ALA A 179 3.58 1.63 -11.75
C ALA A 179 4.95 2.30 -11.60
N GLY A 180 5.40 2.54 -10.37
CA GLY A 180 6.75 3.03 -10.05
C GLY A 180 7.09 4.38 -10.63
N LEU A 181 8.38 4.60 -10.91
CA LEU A 181 8.93 5.86 -11.43
C LEU A 181 8.26 6.34 -12.72
N THR A 182 7.90 5.44 -13.60
CA THR A 182 7.29 5.78 -14.90
C THR A 182 5.93 6.45 -14.76
N SER A 183 5.14 6.06 -13.77
CA SER A 183 3.81 6.64 -13.54
C SER A 183 3.90 7.95 -12.76
N VAL A 184 4.49 7.89 -11.58
CA VAL A 184 4.46 9.01 -10.63
C VAL A 184 5.34 10.16 -11.12
N SER A 185 6.62 9.89 -11.45
CA SER A 185 7.55 10.93 -11.87
C SER A 185 7.13 11.55 -13.20
N TYR A 186 6.65 10.75 -14.14
CA TYR A 186 6.19 11.26 -15.44
C TYR A 186 4.97 12.17 -15.30
N THR A 187 3.97 11.76 -14.53
CA THR A 187 2.75 12.53 -14.34
C THR A 187 3.00 13.86 -13.65
N HIS A 188 3.84 13.86 -12.60
CA HIS A 188 4.05 15.06 -11.79
C HIS A 188 5.17 15.99 -12.29
N LEU A 189 6.17 15.46 -13.00
CA LEU A 189 7.29 16.25 -13.50
C LEU A 189 7.02 16.78 -14.91
N ARG A 190 6.51 15.96 -15.82
CA ARG A 190 6.34 16.36 -17.22
C ARG A 190 5.15 17.29 -17.47
N ALA A 191 4.15 17.29 -16.61
CA ALA A 191 3.03 18.23 -16.72
C ALA A 191 3.46 19.69 -16.63
N HIS A 192 4.66 19.99 -16.13
CA HIS A 192 5.23 21.31 -16.04
C HIS A 192 6.16 21.69 -17.20
N GLU A 193 6.54 20.75 -18.07
CA GLU A 193 7.39 21.00 -19.24
C GLU A 193 6.60 21.37 -20.52
N THR A 194 5.27 21.27 -20.47
CA THR A 194 4.41 21.48 -21.64
C THR A 194 3.75 22.86 -21.72
N PHE A 195 4.32 23.86 -21.04
CA PHE A 195 3.86 25.24 -21.16
C PHE A 195 5.00 26.16 -21.53
#